data_48dac7eb1a7b74b37fa72540b9f243a6
#
_entry.id   48dac7eb1a7b74b37fa72540b9f243a6
#
_cell.length_a   1.000
_cell.length_b   1.000
_cell.length_c   1.000
_cell.angle_alpha   90.00
_cell.angle_beta   90.00
_cell.angle_gamma   90.00
#
_symmetry.space_group_name_H-M   'P 1'
#
loop_
_entity.id
_entity.type
_entity.pdbx_description
1 polymer ?
#
loop_
_entity_poly.entity_id
_entity_poly.type
_entity_poly.pdbx_seq_one_letter_code
_entity_poly.pdbx_strand_id
1 'polypeptide(L)'
;MAEAPICKVVLAGNVAKKLLAEVQEGLREINRAPLLVGFLASGDPAARTYAEWTGKTARENGFQYELREVDREELEDAIIKANVDDKVDGIMVYYPIFGTRQDQYLQNVVDVSKDVEGLTHRYVSNMYRNVRFLDNDQTRKSILPCTPLAVIKILEHLQIYNTILPYGNRLHGHTITVINRSEVVGRPLAALLANDGAVVYSKDIDDVQQYSRGEGLRKRAHVVEEKSGWDLEQILPLSDVVISGVPGDKFKVPVHLLRPGAVCINFSSEKNFNPDVKEKASIYVPAIGKVTIVVLLRNLLRIVQNRADTQGKPADAVEKEGTLEGQRAN
;
A
#
# COMPACT_ATOMS: atom_id res chain seq x y z
N MET A 1 40.99 -7.35 10.34
CA MET A 1 39.88 -7.64 9.47
C MET A 1 38.69 -6.90 10.05
N ALA A 2 38.03 -5.99 9.32
CA ALA A 2 36.81 -5.36 9.79
C ALA A 2 35.73 -6.45 9.92
N GLU A 3 35.06 -6.51 11.08
CA GLU A 3 33.91 -7.40 11.25
C GLU A 3 32.89 -7.09 10.16
N ALA A 4 32.36 -8.15 9.54
CA ALA A 4 31.28 -7.98 8.56
C ALA A 4 30.10 -7.26 9.21
N PRO A 5 29.47 -6.27 8.56
CA PRO A 5 28.35 -5.54 9.13
C PRO A 5 27.22 -6.51 9.50
N ILE A 6 26.80 -6.48 10.77
CA ILE A 6 25.70 -7.33 11.25
C ILE A 6 24.40 -6.80 10.67
N CYS A 7 23.74 -7.60 9.83
CA CYS A 7 22.43 -7.27 9.27
C CYS A 7 21.38 -7.11 10.38
N LYS A 8 20.71 -5.96 10.43
CA LYS A 8 19.63 -5.72 11.37
C LYS A 8 18.31 -6.32 10.84
N VAL A 9 17.81 -7.35 11.50
CA VAL A 9 16.50 -7.89 11.20
C VAL A 9 15.42 -7.05 11.89
N VAL A 10 14.53 -6.43 11.12
CA VAL A 10 13.43 -5.59 11.63
C VAL A 10 12.12 -6.34 11.47
N LEU A 11 11.47 -6.64 12.58
CA LEU A 11 10.18 -7.32 12.58
C LEU A 11 9.03 -6.32 12.38
N ALA A 12 8.07 -6.67 11.54
CA ALA A 12 6.89 -5.86 11.25
C ALA A 12 6.11 -5.42 12.50
N GLY A 13 6.12 -6.22 13.58
CA GLY A 13 5.47 -5.88 14.85
C GLY A 13 6.00 -4.60 15.50
N ASN A 14 7.28 -4.29 15.34
CA ASN A 14 7.88 -3.08 15.90
C ASN A 14 7.41 -1.83 15.14
N VAL A 15 7.31 -1.93 13.81
CA VAL A 15 6.78 -0.85 12.95
C VAL A 15 5.30 -0.65 13.20
N ALA A 16 4.53 -1.75 13.24
CA ALA A 16 3.09 -1.76 13.50
C ALA A 16 2.74 -1.08 14.83
N LYS A 17 3.49 -1.36 15.91
CA LYS A 17 3.26 -0.76 17.22
C LYS A 17 3.33 0.77 17.21
N LYS A 18 4.31 1.35 16.49
CA LYS A 18 4.45 2.80 16.38
C LYS A 18 3.30 3.42 15.58
N LEU A 19 2.96 2.80 14.43
CA LEU A 19 1.86 3.27 13.59
C LEU A 19 0.51 3.14 14.30
N LEU A 20 0.35 2.10 15.14
CA LEU A 20 -0.86 1.88 15.91
C LEU A 20 -1.11 2.97 16.96
N ALA A 21 -0.05 3.51 17.56
CA ALA A 21 -0.18 4.64 18.48
C ALA A 21 -0.79 5.87 17.81
N GLU A 22 -0.38 6.17 16.54
CA GLU A 22 -0.98 7.24 15.74
C GLU A 22 -2.48 6.97 15.44
N VAL A 23 -2.83 5.71 15.16
CA VAL A 23 -4.22 5.31 14.90
C VAL A 23 -5.08 5.47 16.17
N GLN A 24 -4.57 5.07 17.31
CA GLN A 24 -5.27 5.19 18.60
C GLN A 24 -5.47 6.66 19.02
N GLU A 25 -4.52 7.53 18.73
CA GLU A 25 -4.67 8.98 18.94
C GLU A 25 -5.83 9.53 18.12
N GLY A 26 -5.85 9.30 16.81
CA GLY A 26 -6.92 9.76 15.94
C GLY A 26 -8.28 9.12 16.25
N LEU A 27 -8.30 7.90 16.83
CA LEU A 27 -9.55 7.25 17.24
C LEU A 27 -10.18 7.96 18.44
N ARG A 28 -9.36 8.49 19.38
CA ARG A 28 -9.87 9.29 20.51
C ARG A 28 -10.54 10.57 20.03
N GLU A 29 -10.04 11.21 18.99
CA GLU A 29 -10.60 12.45 18.42
C GLU A 29 -12.01 12.24 17.86
N ILE A 30 -12.29 11.09 17.24
CA ILE A 30 -13.61 10.79 16.67
C ILE A 30 -14.64 10.29 17.69
N ASN A 31 -14.21 9.94 18.92
CA ASN A 31 -15.03 9.53 20.07
C ASN A 31 -16.09 8.44 19.78
N ARG A 32 -15.77 7.52 18.88
CA ARG A 32 -16.58 6.33 18.56
C ARG A 32 -15.72 5.21 17.96
N ALA A 33 -16.24 3.99 17.96
CA ALA A 33 -15.61 2.83 17.35
C ALA A 33 -16.13 2.63 15.92
N PRO A 34 -15.34 2.92 14.87
CA PRO A 34 -15.76 2.66 13.49
C PRO A 34 -15.95 1.17 13.22
N LEU A 35 -16.95 0.83 12.39
CA LEU A 35 -17.23 -0.53 11.96
C LEU A 35 -16.57 -0.83 10.60
N LEU A 36 -15.68 -1.82 10.60
CA LEU A 36 -15.13 -2.44 9.41
C LEU A 36 -15.90 -3.73 9.11
N VAL A 37 -16.44 -3.84 7.91
CA VAL A 37 -17.00 -5.08 7.37
C VAL A 37 -15.99 -5.72 6.43
N GLY A 38 -15.63 -6.97 6.69
CA GLY A 38 -14.81 -7.80 5.80
C GLY A 38 -15.67 -8.84 5.09
N PHE A 39 -15.58 -8.93 3.77
CA PHE A 39 -16.27 -9.97 2.98
C PHE A 39 -15.31 -11.09 2.63
N LEU A 40 -15.63 -12.31 3.04
CA LEU A 40 -14.92 -13.54 2.70
C LEU A 40 -15.83 -14.40 1.80
N ALA A 41 -15.49 -14.47 0.53
CA ALA A 41 -16.25 -15.21 -0.48
C ALA A 41 -15.41 -16.33 -1.14
N SER A 42 -14.26 -16.67 -0.55
CA SER A 42 -13.38 -17.75 -1.01
C SER A 42 -13.20 -18.80 0.07
N GLY A 43 -13.06 -20.05 -0.34
CA GLY A 43 -12.71 -21.17 0.56
C GLY A 43 -11.23 -21.23 0.93
N ASP A 44 -10.43 -20.19 0.62
CA ASP A 44 -8.99 -20.16 0.88
C ASP A 44 -8.70 -20.07 2.40
N PRO A 45 -8.03 -21.07 3.00
CA PRO A 45 -7.65 -21.02 4.41
C PRO A 45 -6.73 -19.85 4.77
N ALA A 46 -5.90 -19.40 3.83
CA ALA A 46 -5.01 -18.25 4.06
C ALA A 46 -5.79 -16.94 4.17
N ALA A 47 -6.81 -16.75 3.32
CA ALA A 47 -7.72 -15.61 3.39
C ALA A 47 -8.50 -15.60 4.71
N ARG A 48 -8.99 -16.77 5.16
CA ARG A 48 -9.68 -16.92 6.46
C ARG A 48 -8.76 -16.57 7.63
N THR A 49 -7.56 -17.11 7.64
CA THR A 49 -6.57 -16.79 8.68
C THR A 49 -6.27 -15.28 8.72
N TYR A 50 -6.12 -14.66 7.55
CA TYR A 50 -5.88 -13.22 7.47
C TYR A 50 -7.08 -12.41 7.97
N ALA A 51 -8.32 -12.85 7.68
CA ALA A 51 -9.56 -12.24 8.18
C ALA A 51 -9.66 -12.31 9.71
N GLU A 52 -9.32 -13.45 10.31
CA GLU A 52 -9.28 -13.64 11.76
C GLU A 52 -8.25 -12.71 12.43
N TRP A 53 -7.04 -12.62 11.87
CA TRP A 53 -5.99 -11.71 12.35
C TRP A 53 -6.41 -10.23 12.23
N THR A 54 -7.07 -9.88 11.12
CA THR A 54 -7.61 -8.53 10.91
C THR A 54 -8.65 -8.19 11.97
N GLY A 55 -9.62 -9.08 12.18
CA GLY A 55 -10.68 -8.90 13.15
C GLY A 55 -10.17 -8.83 14.60
N LYS A 56 -9.21 -9.68 14.95
CA LYS A 56 -8.54 -9.63 16.25
C LYS A 56 -7.86 -8.28 16.46
N THR A 57 -7.03 -7.86 15.50
CA THR A 57 -6.28 -6.60 15.60
C THR A 57 -7.22 -5.40 15.65
N ALA A 58 -8.29 -5.38 14.86
CA ALA A 58 -9.29 -4.31 14.88
C ALA A 58 -9.93 -4.17 16.26
N ARG A 59 -10.47 -5.26 16.81
CA ARG A 59 -11.13 -5.27 18.11
C ARG A 59 -10.19 -4.89 19.27
N GLU A 60 -8.97 -5.41 19.27
CA GLU A 60 -7.96 -5.08 20.29
C GLU A 60 -7.56 -3.58 20.28
N ASN A 61 -7.84 -2.87 19.19
CA ASN A 61 -7.45 -1.48 19.00
C ASN A 61 -8.61 -0.49 18.88
N GLY A 62 -9.80 -0.88 19.37
CA GLY A 62 -10.93 0.02 19.54
C GLY A 62 -11.81 0.18 18.30
N PHE A 63 -11.67 -0.66 17.30
CA PHE A 63 -12.55 -0.73 16.14
C PHE A 63 -13.56 -1.87 16.30
N GLN A 64 -14.71 -1.74 15.67
CA GLN A 64 -15.63 -2.86 15.46
C GLN A 64 -15.26 -3.58 14.17
N TYR A 65 -15.41 -4.90 14.17
CA TYR A 65 -15.15 -5.72 12.99
C TYR A 65 -16.20 -6.82 12.86
N GLU A 66 -16.79 -6.91 11.69
CA GLU A 66 -17.75 -7.94 11.29
C GLU A 66 -17.22 -8.68 10.05
N LEU A 67 -17.08 -10.00 10.15
CA LEU A 67 -16.75 -10.86 9.01
C LEU A 67 -18.06 -11.40 8.43
N ARG A 68 -18.34 -11.10 7.18
CA ARG A 68 -19.47 -11.62 6.41
C ARG A 68 -18.96 -12.67 5.43
N GLU A 69 -19.31 -13.92 5.71
CA GLU A 69 -19.06 -15.02 4.78
C GLU A 69 -20.24 -15.12 3.83
N VAL A 70 -19.97 -15.03 2.54
CA VAL A 70 -20.99 -15.04 1.48
C VAL A 70 -20.53 -15.89 0.30
N ASP A 71 -21.45 -16.42 -0.44
CA ASP A 71 -21.13 -17.05 -1.71
C ASP A 71 -20.64 -15.99 -2.70
N ARG A 72 -19.68 -16.37 -3.56
CA ARG A 72 -19.05 -15.41 -4.49
C ARG A 72 -20.05 -14.81 -5.48
N GLU A 73 -21.11 -15.54 -5.81
CA GLU A 73 -22.20 -15.10 -6.67
C GLU A 73 -23.10 -14.05 -5.99
N GLU A 74 -23.15 -14.04 -4.66
CA GLU A 74 -23.94 -13.08 -3.85
C GLU A 74 -23.11 -11.88 -3.35
N LEU A 75 -21.79 -11.91 -3.59
CA LEU A 75 -20.86 -10.91 -3.04
C LEU A 75 -21.18 -9.49 -3.51
N GLU A 76 -21.52 -9.30 -4.76
CA GLU A 76 -21.87 -7.98 -5.32
C GLU A 76 -23.07 -7.37 -4.58
N ASP A 77 -24.14 -8.12 -4.42
CA ASP A 77 -25.35 -7.67 -3.69
C ASP A 77 -25.03 -7.38 -2.22
N ALA A 78 -24.17 -8.18 -1.60
CA ALA A 78 -23.75 -7.97 -0.22
C ALA A 78 -22.93 -6.69 -0.05
N ILE A 79 -22.04 -6.36 -1.00
CA ILE A 79 -21.30 -5.10 -1.04
C ILE A 79 -22.25 -3.92 -1.21
N ILE A 80 -23.20 -4.00 -2.17
CA ILE A 80 -24.19 -2.94 -2.43
C ILE A 80 -25.02 -2.65 -1.17
N LYS A 81 -25.47 -3.69 -0.45
CA LYS A 81 -26.16 -3.52 0.84
C LYS A 81 -25.30 -2.84 1.90
N ALA A 82 -24.01 -3.20 1.98
CA ALA A 82 -23.08 -2.56 2.93
C ALA A 82 -22.76 -1.11 2.56
N ASN A 83 -22.75 -0.76 1.26
CA ASN A 83 -22.56 0.62 0.79
C ASN A 83 -23.61 1.58 1.35
N VAL A 84 -24.87 1.14 1.42
CA VAL A 84 -26.01 1.98 1.88
C VAL A 84 -26.28 1.86 3.37
N ASP A 85 -25.59 0.97 4.10
CA ASP A 85 -25.74 0.83 5.56
C ASP A 85 -24.91 1.89 6.27
N ASP A 86 -25.59 2.86 6.91
CA ASP A 86 -24.94 3.96 7.65
C ASP A 86 -24.12 3.50 8.87
N LYS A 87 -24.31 2.27 9.34
CA LYS A 87 -23.52 1.71 10.43
C LYS A 87 -22.13 1.23 9.97
N VAL A 88 -21.99 0.94 8.68
CA VAL A 88 -20.73 0.45 8.10
C VAL A 88 -19.85 1.63 7.72
N ASP A 89 -18.70 1.75 8.37
CA ASP A 89 -17.74 2.81 8.11
C ASP A 89 -16.73 2.47 7.02
N GLY A 90 -16.38 1.21 6.88
CA GLY A 90 -15.44 0.75 5.87
C GLY A 90 -15.74 -0.67 5.42
N ILE A 91 -15.38 -0.94 4.18
CA ILE A 91 -15.56 -2.24 3.53
C ILE A 91 -14.20 -2.72 3.02
N MET A 92 -13.90 -4.00 3.27
CA MET A 92 -12.81 -4.72 2.63
C MET A 92 -13.28 -6.06 2.08
N VAL A 93 -12.62 -6.53 1.03
CA VAL A 93 -12.91 -7.82 0.41
C VAL A 93 -11.63 -8.64 0.33
N TYR A 94 -11.69 -9.91 0.76
CA TYR A 94 -10.52 -10.79 0.75
C TYR A 94 -10.30 -11.39 -0.64
N TYR A 95 -9.60 -10.65 -1.49
CA TYR A 95 -9.23 -11.07 -2.84
C TYR A 95 -8.06 -12.09 -2.84
N PRO A 96 -7.94 -12.94 -3.89
CA PRO A 96 -8.79 -13.05 -5.07
C PRO A 96 -10.08 -13.84 -4.81
N ILE A 97 -11.17 -13.47 -5.52
CA ILE A 97 -12.44 -14.19 -5.51
C ILE A 97 -12.56 -15.08 -6.77
N PHE A 98 -12.44 -14.46 -7.94
CA PHE A 98 -12.49 -15.10 -9.24
C PHE A 98 -11.11 -15.23 -9.90
N GLY A 99 -10.13 -14.45 -9.47
CA GLY A 99 -8.79 -14.39 -10.08
C GLY A 99 -8.79 -13.80 -11.50
N THR A 100 -9.82 -13.04 -11.87
CA THR A 100 -10.05 -12.47 -13.20
C THR A 100 -10.34 -10.98 -13.12
N ARG A 101 -10.66 -10.35 -14.27
CA ARG A 101 -11.13 -8.95 -14.32
C ARG A 101 -12.41 -8.69 -13.52
N GLN A 102 -13.15 -9.74 -13.16
CA GLN A 102 -14.32 -9.61 -12.30
C GLN A 102 -13.94 -9.12 -10.90
N ASP A 103 -12.78 -9.49 -10.39
CA ASP A 103 -12.28 -8.94 -9.11
C ASP A 103 -12.07 -7.41 -9.20
N GLN A 104 -11.57 -6.91 -10.34
CA GLN A 104 -11.43 -5.46 -10.56
C GLN A 104 -12.79 -4.74 -10.64
N TYR A 105 -13.81 -5.38 -11.21
CA TYR A 105 -15.15 -4.86 -11.18
C TYR A 105 -15.69 -4.76 -9.76
N LEU A 106 -15.57 -5.83 -8.96
CA LEU A 106 -16.00 -5.84 -7.56
C LEU A 106 -15.29 -4.80 -6.69
N GLN A 107 -14.01 -4.53 -6.93
CA GLN A 107 -13.30 -3.44 -6.28
C GLN A 107 -13.97 -2.08 -6.51
N ASN A 108 -14.60 -1.88 -7.67
CA ASN A 108 -15.32 -0.65 -8.02
C ASN A 108 -16.80 -0.64 -7.61
N VAL A 109 -17.37 -1.76 -7.16
CA VAL A 109 -18.68 -1.82 -6.53
C VAL A 109 -18.65 -1.23 -5.12
N VAL A 110 -17.51 -1.31 -4.44
CA VAL A 110 -17.33 -0.69 -3.12
C VAL A 110 -17.45 0.84 -3.26
N ASP A 111 -18.29 1.46 -2.41
CA ASP A 111 -18.40 2.91 -2.37
C ASP A 111 -17.08 3.55 -1.97
N VAL A 112 -16.65 4.57 -2.71
CA VAL A 112 -15.37 5.28 -2.50
C VAL A 112 -15.25 5.79 -1.07
N SER A 113 -16.37 6.23 -0.46
CA SER A 113 -16.39 6.70 0.93
C SER A 113 -16.22 5.59 1.97
N LYS A 114 -16.22 4.31 1.56
CA LYS A 114 -16.06 3.14 2.43
C LYS A 114 -14.90 2.23 1.99
N ASP A 115 -14.19 2.57 0.91
CA ASP A 115 -13.06 1.80 0.39
C ASP A 115 -11.80 1.99 1.25
N VAL A 116 -11.63 1.14 2.24
CA VAL A 116 -10.47 1.15 3.12
C VAL A 116 -9.21 0.56 2.48
N GLU A 117 -9.38 -0.19 1.40
CA GLU A 117 -8.27 -0.83 0.68
C GLU A 117 -7.61 0.09 -0.34
N GLY A 118 -8.32 1.17 -0.76
CA GLY A 118 -7.85 2.10 -1.77
C GLY A 118 -7.77 1.52 -3.18
N LEU A 119 -8.65 0.54 -3.49
CA LEU A 119 -8.66 -0.21 -4.75
C LEU A 119 -9.67 0.31 -5.78
N THR A 120 -10.58 1.20 -5.39
CA THR A 120 -11.51 1.85 -6.33
C THR A 120 -10.75 2.65 -7.38
N HIS A 121 -11.30 2.74 -8.58
CA HIS A 121 -10.70 3.47 -9.70
C HIS A 121 -10.29 4.90 -9.32
N ARG A 122 -11.10 5.59 -8.51
CA ARG A 122 -10.79 6.95 -8.04
C ARG A 122 -9.48 7.02 -7.27
N TYR A 123 -9.28 6.16 -6.28
CA TYR A 123 -8.06 6.17 -5.46
C TYR A 123 -6.85 5.67 -6.23
N VAL A 124 -7.03 4.64 -7.07
CA VAL A 124 -5.97 4.13 -7.95
C VAL A 124 -5.54 5.19 -8.96
N SER A 125 -6.48 5.90 -9.60
CA SER A 125 -6.19 6.99 -10.52
C SER A 125 -5.47 8.16 -9.82
N ASN A 126 -5.93 8.58 -8.63
CA ASN A 126 -5.27 9.61 -7.83
C ASN A 126 -3.81 9.24 -7.52
N MET A 127 -3.59 8.00 -7.10
CA MET A 127 -2.26 7.48 -6.79
C MET A 127 -1.31 7.57 -8.00
N TYR A 128 -1.74 7.06 -9.17
CA TYR A 128 -0.91 7.10 -10.38
C TYR A 128 -0.66 8.53 -10.88
N ARG A 129 -1.63 9.42 -10.73
CA ARG A 129 -1.49 10.84 -11.10
C ARG A 129 -0.82 11.69 -10.03
N ASN A 130 -0.36 11.11 -8.94
CA ASN A 130 0.26 11.81 -7.80
C ASN A 130 -0.68 12.84 -7.13
N VAL A 131 -2.01 12.60 -7.18
CA VAL A 131 -3.02 13.40 -6.50
C VAL A 131 -3.12 12.91 -5.05
N ARG A 132 -2.61 13.72 -4.12
CA ARG A 132 -2.45 13.32 -2.72
C ARG A 132 -3.59 13.75 -1.81
N PHE A 133 -4.35 14.73 -2.23
CA PHE A 133 -5.45 15.33 -1.47
C PHE A 133 -6.72 15.34 -2.31
N LEU A 134 -7.85 15.17 -1.64
CA LEU A 134 -9.19 15.14 -2.24
C LEU A 134 -9.81 16.53 -2.36
N ASP A 135 -9.16 17.53 -1.76
CA ASP A 135 -9.60 18.93 -1.71
C ASP A 135 -8.44 19.91 -1.94
N ASN A 136 -8.81 21.16 -2.25
CA ASN A 136 -7.85 22.24 -2.50
C ASN A 136 -7.17 22.70 -1.20
N ASP A 137 -7.82 22.58 -0.06
CA ASP A 137 -7.32 23.02 1.25
C ASP A 137 -6.30 22.04 1.84
N GLN A 138 -6.09 20.89 1.17
CA GLN A 138 -5.16 19.80 1.57
C GLN A 138 -5.48 19.21 2.95
N THR A 139 -6.73 19.22 3.36
CA THR A 139 -7.21 18.66 4.63
C THR A 139 -7.55 17.17 4.48
N ARG A 140 -8.18 16.77 3.37
CA ARG A 140 -8.61 15.40 3.10
C ARG A 140 -7.60 14.66 2.24
N LYS A 141 -6.92 13.67 2.81
CA LYS A 141 -5.96 12.85 2.06
C LYS A 141 -6.66 11.75 1.28
N SER A 142 -6.19 11.52 0.05
CA SER A 142 -6.55 10.34 -0.75
C SER A 142 -6.16 9.05 -0.02
N ILE A 143 -6.98 8.02 -0.13
CA ILE A 143 -6.66 6.68 0.38
C ILE A 143 -5.66 6.02 -0.57
N LEU A 144 -4.76 5.22 -0.02
CA LEU A 144 -3.75 4.47 -0.76
C LEU A 144 -3.90 2.98 -0.50
N PRO A 145 -3.56 2.12 -1.47
CA PRO A 145 -3.59 0.67 -1.30
C PRO A 145 -2.79 0.22 -0.08
N CYS A 146 -3.38 -0.68 0.72
CA CYS A 146 -2.87 -1.03 2.05
C CYS A 146 -1.46 -1.61 2.03
N THR A 147 -1.19 -2.59 1.17
CA THR A 147 0.13 -3.26 1.13
C THR A 147 1.23 -2.35 0.59
N PRO A 148 1.06 -1.60 -0.50
CA PRO A 148 2.00 -0.57 -0.92
C PRO A 148 2.28 0.47 0.17
N LEU A 149 1.23 0.97 0.83
CA LEU A 149 1.39 1.94 1.91
C LEU A 149 2.11 1.34 3.14
N ALA A 150 1.90 0.05 3.44
CA ALA A 150 2.63 -0.63 4.51
C ALA A 150 4.14 -0.66 4.25
N VAL A 151 4.56 -0.93 3.01
CA VAL A 151 5.98 -0.86 2.62
C VAL A 151 6.52 0.56 2.78
N ILE A 152 5.78 1.58 2.35
CA ILE A 152 6.17 2.99 2.55
C ILE A 152 6.34 3.30 4.04
N LYS A 153 5.42 2.87 4.91
CA LYS A 153 5.52 3.07 6.36
C LYS A 153 6.72 2.36 6.98
N ILE A 154 7.11 1.21 6.44
CA ILE A 154 8.33 0.53 6.83
C ILE A 154 9.56 1.34 6.40
N LEU A 155 9.62 1.82 5.16
CA LEU A 155 10.72 2.65 4.67
C LEU A 155 10.84 3.97 5.45
N GLU A 156 9.72 4.60 5.83
CA GLU A 156 9.71 5.77 6.73
C GLU A 156 10.29 5.41 8.11
N HIS A 157 9.88 4.28 8.69
CA HIS A 157 10.39 3.81 9.99
C HIS A 157 11.89 3.50 9.96
N LEU A 158 12.38 2.96 8.85
CA LEU A 158 13.79 2.66 8.61
C LEU A 158 14.62 3.92 8.29
N GLN A 159 13.99 5.10 8.24
CA GLN A 159 14.60 6.38 7.88
C GLN A 159 15.21 6.42 6.47
N ILE A 160 14.72 5.60 5.55
CA ILE A 160 15.05 5.68 4.13
C ILE A 160 14.45 6.93 3.51
N TYR A 161 13.26 7.35 3.99
CA TYR A 161 12.68 8.63 3.65
C TYR A 161 13.44 9.78 4.31
N ASN A 162 14.10 10.62 3.52
CA ASN A 162 14.82 11.78 4.01
C ASN A 162 13.83 12.89 4.42
N THR A 163 13.62 13.06 5.73
CA THR A 163 12.66 14.02 6.28
C THR A 163 13.10 15.49 6.15
N ILE A 164 14.38 15.74 5.81
CA ILE A 164 14.90 17.09 5.51
C ILE A 164 14.33 17.57 4.16
N LEU A 165 14.10 16.64 3.22
CA LEU A 165 13.51 16.97 1.93
C LEU A 165 12.00 17.23 2.06
N PRO A 166 11.46 18.12 1.20
CA PRO A 166 10.03 18.39 1.18
C PRO A 166 9.20 17.14 0.94
N TYR A 167 7.98 17.10 1.50
CA TYR A 167 7.00 16.06 1.24
C TYR A 167 6.80 15.84 -0.26
N GLY A 168 6.87 14.60 -0.70
CA GLY A 168 6.82 14.19 -2.10
C GLY A 168 8.18 14.16 -2.82
N ASN A 169 9.30 14.46 -2.12
CA ASN A 169 10.66 14.35 -2.66
C ASN A 169 11.59 13.52 -1.76
N ARG A 170 11.07 12.90 -0.73
CA ARG A 170 11.86 12.29 0.36
C ARG A 170 12.65 11.04 -0.04
N LEU A 171 12.41 10.49 -1.22
CA LEU A 171 13.18 9.39 -1.80
C LEU A 171 14.12 9.83 -2.94
N HIS A 172 14.28 11.15 -3.17
CA HIS A 172 15.20 11.63 -4.20
C HIS A 172 16.62 11.13 -3.94
N GLY A 173 17.26 10.61 -4.97
CA GLY A 173 18.60 10.03 -4.90
C GLY A 173 18.64 8.54 -4.54
N HIS A 174 17.50 7.92 -4.22
CA HIS A 174 17.43 6.46 -3.98
C HIS A 174 17.08 5.69 -5.24
N THR A 175 17.73 4.53 -5.41
CA THR A 175 17.39 3.53 -6.41
C THR A 175 16.75 2.33 -5.71
N ILE A 176 15.57 1.92 -6.15
CA ILE A 176 14.76 0.87 -5.52
C ILE A 176 14.35 -0.16 -6.54
N THR A 177 14.56 -1.45 -6.27
CA THR A 177 14.00 -2.53 -7.07
C THR A 177 12.74 -3.10 -6.41
N VAL A 178 11.66 -3.23 -7.18
CA VAL A 178 10.42 -3.94 -6.81
C VAL A 178 10.26 -5.16 -7.70
N ILE A 179 10.23 -6.35 -7.11
CA ILE A 179 10.10 -7.64 -7.81
C ILE A 179 8.70 -8.19 -7.60
N ASN A 180 7.97 -8.42 -8.64
CA ASN A 180 6.54 -8.65 -8.83
C ASN A 180 5.80 -7.33 -9.14
N ARG A 181 5.17 -7.27 -10.33
CA ARG A 181 4.42 -6.09 -10.82
C ARG A 181 2.92 -6.35 -10.82
N SER A 182 2.40 -7.02 -9.78
CA SER A 182 0.95 -7.20 -9.66
C SER A 182 0.22 -5.86 -9.63
N GLU A 183 -0.98 -5.79 -10.21
CA GLU A 183 -1.81 -4.58 -10.28
C GLU A 183 -2.25 -4.08 -8.90
N VAL A 184 -2.31 -4.97 -7.90
CA VAL A 184 -2.76 -4.62 -6.55
C VAL A 184 -1.61 -4.13 -5.65
N VAL A 185 -0.37 -4.60 -5.87
CA VAL A 185 0.75 -4.28 -4.97
C VAL A 185 1.97 -3.73 -5.70
N GLY A 186 2.59 -4.51 -6.59
CA GLY A 186 3.91 -4.17 -7.13
C GLY A 186 3.89 -2.94 -8.00
N ARG A 187 2.95 -2.85 -8.93
CA ARG A 187 2.80 -1.67 -9.80
C ARG A 187 2.42 -0.40 -9.03
N PRO A 188 1.42 -0.43 -8.12
CA PRO A 188 1.13 0.70 -7.23
C PRO A 188 2.33 1.13 -6.38
N LEU A 189 3.08 0.18 -5.83
CA LEU A 189 4.26 0.48 -5.03
C LEU A 189 5.35 1.19 -5.84
N ALA A 190 5.66 0.68 -7.04
CA ALA A 190 6.64 1.31 -7.93
C ALA A 190 6.25 2.76 -8.26
N ALA A 191 4.97 3.00 -8.57
CA ALA A 191 4.43 4.33 -8.83
C ALA A 191 4.56 5.26 -7.63
N LEU A 192 4.19 4.81 -6.43
CA LEU A 192 4.27 5.61 -5.20
C LEU A 192 5.70 6.00 -4.85
N LEU A 193 6.64 5.05 -4.94
CA LEU A 193 8.05 5.29 -4.65
C LEU A 193 8.66 6.28 -5.67
N ALA A 194 8.34 6.12 -6.95
CA ALA A 194 8.77 7.05 -8.00
C ALA A 194 8.14 8.44 -7.81
N ASN A 195 6.86 8.52 -7.42
CA ASN A 195 6.18 9.78 -7.10
C ASN A 195 6.79 10.50 -5.88
N ASP A 196 7.51 9.78 -5.01
CA ASP A 196 8.28 10.36 -3.89
C ASP A 196 9.76 10.64 -4.24
N GLY A 197 10.15 10.41 -5.51
CA GLY A 197 11.44 10.85 -6.06
C GLY A 197 12.47 9.75 -6.28
N ALA A 198 12.16 8.49 -5.99
CA ALA A 198 13.08 7.38 -6.29
C ALA A 198 13.15 7.09 -7.80
N VAL A 199 14.28 6.52 -8.23
CA VAL A 199 14.35 5.73 -9.46
C VAL A 199 13.98 4.29 -9.09
N VAL A 200 12.92 3.76 -9.70
CA VAL A 200 12.40 2.44 -9.35
C VAL A 200 12.50 1.50 -10.53
N TYR A 201 13.19 0.39 -10.36
CA TYR A 201 13.17 -0.72 -11.30
C TYR A 201 12.10 -1.72 -10.86
N SER A 202 11.10 -1.92 -11.70
CA SER A 202 10.03 -2.89 -11.49
C SER A 202 10.28 -4.10 -12.37
N LYS A 203 10.63 -5.24 -11.73
CA LYS A 203 10.85 -6.52 -12.39
C LYS A 203 9.59 -7.37 -12.34
N ASP A 204 9.17 -7.86 -13.48
CA ASP A 204 8.18 -8.92 -13.60
C ASP A 204 8.81 -10.16 -14.27
N ILE A 205 8.01 -11.13 -14.71
CA ILE A 205 8.50 -12.42 -15.23
C ILE A 205 9.50 -12.19 -16.38
N ASP A 206 9.12 -11.40 -17.39
CA ASP A 206 9.86 -11.32 -18.66
C ASP A 206 10.50 -9.96 -18.91
N ASP A 207 10.24 -8.93 -18.10
CA ASP A 207 10.66 -7.57 -18.39
C ASP A 207 11.07 -6.76 -17.15
N VAL A 208 11.79 -5.67 -17.39
CA VAL A 208 12.11 -4.63 -16.41
C VAL A 208 11.59 -3.29 -16.91
N GLN A 209 10.86 -2.59 -16.05
CA GLN A 209 10.41 -1.22 -16.30
C GLN A 209 11.03 -0.28 -15.28
N GLN A 210 11.46 0.89 -15.73
CA GLN A 210 11.92 1.96 -14.86
C GLN A 210 10.78 2.97 -14.66
N TYR A 211 10.47 3.24 -13.40
CA TYR A 211 9.55 4.30 -12.98
C TYR A 211 10.38 5.45 -12.41
N SER A 212 10.17 6.66 -12.93
CA SER A 212 10.85 7.86 -12.42
C SER A 212 10.04 9.11 -12.73
N ARG A 213 10.34 10.20 -12.05
CA ARG A 213 9.75 11.52 -12.38
C ARG A 213 10.62 12.32 -13.37
N GLY A 214 11.64 11.71 -13.94
CA GLY A 214 12.66 12.37 -14.70
C GLY A 214 13.60 13.19 -13.80
N GLU A 215 14.38 14.06 -14.39
CA GLU A 215 15.37 14.86 -13.68
C GLU A 215 14.74 16.00 -12.83
N GLY A 216 15.39 16.30 -11.72
CA GLY A 216 15.06 17.44 -10.84
C GLY A 216 14.02 17.14 -9.77
N LEU A 217 13.66 18.19 -9.02
CA LEU A 217 12.84 18.10 -7.81
C LEU A 217 11.36 18.50 -8.03
N ARG A 218 10.93 18.72 -9.27
CA ARG A 218 9.53 19.09 -9.57
C ARG A 218 8.59 17.93 -9.24
N LYS A 219 7.56 18.20 -8.46
CA LYS A 219 6.50 17.22 -8.16
C LYS A 219 5.60 17.06 -9.37
N ARG A 220 5.72 15.95 -10.05
CA ARG A 220 4.88 15.51 -11.17
C ARG A 220 4.63 14.01 -11.06
N ALA A 221 3.68 13.51 -11.83
CA ALA A 221 3.49 12.06 -11.93
C ALA A 221 4.74 11.41 -12.55
N HIS A 222 4.98 10.16 -12.18
CA HIS A 222 6.06 9.36 -12.74
C HIS A 222 5.79 9.04 -14.22
N VAL A 223 6.87 8.76 -14.94
CA VAL A 223 6.86 8.15 -16.27
C VAL A 223 7.42 6.73 -16.18
N VAL A 224 7.03 5.89 -17.12
CA VAL A 224 7.46 4.49 -17.19
C VAL A 224 8.23 4.29 -18.49
N GLU A 225 9.42 3.70 -18.39
CA GLU A 225 10.29 3.36 -19.52
C GLU A 225 10.63 1.87 -19.49
N GLU A 226 10.52 1.18 -20.61
CA GLU A 226 10.98 -0.20 -20.73
C GLU A 226 12.50 -0.26 -20.78
N LYS A 227 13.09 -1.22 -20.06
CA LYS A 227 14.53 -1.51 -20.08
C LYS A 227 14.78 -2.82 -20.81
N SER A 228 14.73 -2.76 -22.14
CA SER A 228 14.94 -3.94 -22.99
C SER A 228 16.28 -4.62 -22.71
N GLY A 229 16.26 -5.92 -22.48
CA GLY A 229 17.46 -6.74 -22.23
C GLY A 229 18.02 -6.61 -20.81
N TRP A 230 17.32 -5.89 -19.90
CA TRP A 230 17.69 -5.84 -18.49
C TRP A 230 17.01 -6.96 -17.71
N ASP A 231 17.71 -7.46 -16.69
CA ASP A 231 17.21 -8.43 -15.71
C ASP A 231 17.79 -8.10 -14.32
N LEU A 232 17.70 -9.03 -13.39
CA LEU A 232 18.17 -8.88 -12.00
C LEU A 232 19.66 -8.54 -11.91
N GLU A 233 20.48 -9.05 -12.85
CA GLU A 233 21.93 -8.78 -12.93
C GLU A 233 22.23 -7.29 -13.12
N GLN A 234 21.38 -6.55 -13.83
CA GLN A 234 21.58 -5.12 -14.08
C GLN A 234 21.05 -4.26 -12.96
N ILE A 235 19.90 -4.63 -12.35
CA ILE A 235 19.18 -3.74 -11.41
C ILE A 235 19.57 -3.94 -9.95
N LEU A 236 19.86 -5.17 -9.51
CA LEU A 236 20.17 -5.43 -8.09
C LEU A 236 21.45 -4.75 -7.59
N PRO A 237 22.55 -4.71 -8.38
CA PRO A 237 23.77 -4.00 -7.95
C PRO A 237 23.59 -2.48 -7.82
N LEU A 238 22.59 -1.90 -8.49
CA LEU A 238 22.29 -0.47 -8.44
C LEU A 238 21.38 -0.09 -7.28
N SER A 239 20.72 -1.06 -6.64
CA SER A 239 19.59 -0.81 -5.74
C SER A 239 20.02 -0.63 -4.29
N ASP A 240 19.63 0.50 -3.70
CA ASP A 240 19.74 0.77 -2.27
C ASP A 240 18.72 -0.06 -1.47
N VAL A 241 17.56 -0.30 -2.08
CA VAL A 241 16.45 -1.07 -1.49
C VAL A 241 15.96 -2.10 -2.49
N VAL A 242 15.77 -3.34 -2.04
CA VAL A 242 15.18 -4.43 -2.83
C VAL A 242 13.93 -4.96 -2.11
N ILE A 243 12.80 -4.87 -2.79
CA ILE A 243 11.47 -5.23 -2.25
C ILE A 243 10.93 -6.36 -3.12
N SER A 244 10.66 -7.53 -2.53
CA SER A 244 10.19 -8.70 -3.26
C SER A 244 8.88 -9.24 -2.71
N GLY A 245 7.97 -9.61 -3.61
CA GLY A 245 6.66 -10.15 -3.28
C GLY A 245 6.19 -11.21 -4.28
N VAL A 246 7.10 -12.05 -4.78
CA VAL A 246 6.76 -13.11 -5.72
C VAL A 246 6.03 -14.24 -4.99
N PRO A 247 4.85 -14.64 -5.47
CA PRO A 247 4.12 -15.76 -4.89
C PRO A 247 4.80 -17.11 -5.16
N GLY A 248 4.56 -18.07 -4.27
CA GLY A 248 5.17 -19.40 -4.36
C GLY A 248 6.59 -19.45 -3.80
N ASP A 249 7.08 -20.66 -3.60
CA ASP A 249 8.35 -20.93 -2.91
C ASP A 249 9.57 -21.05 -3.84
N LYS A 250 9.33 -21.12 -5.14
CA LYS A 250 10.37 -21.39 -6.16
C LYS A 250 11.30 -20.20 -6.40
N PHE A 251 10.77 -18.98 -6.30
CA PHE A 251 11.57 -17.79 -6.56
C PHE A 251 12.38 -17.39 -5.34
N LYS A 252 13.66 -17.13 -5.55
CA LYS A 252 14.56 -16.52 -4.56
C LYS A 252 15.37 -15.42 -5.21
N VAL A 253 15.46 -14.28 -4.51
CA VAL A 253 16.32 -13.18 -4.94
C VAL A 253 17.78 -13.63 -4.90
N PRO A 254 18.55 -13.47 -5.99
CA PRO A 254 19.96 -13.85 -6.03
C PRO A 254 20.80 -12.91 -5.17
N VAL A 255 21.07 -13.34 -3.94
CA VAL A 255 21.75 -12.53 -2.90
C VAL A 255 23.14 -12.06 -3.33
N HIS A 256 23.87 -12.86 -4.14
CA HIS A 256 25.19 -12.48 -4.63
C HIS A 256 25.18 -11.22 -5.52
N LEU A 257 24.06 -10.89 -6.16
CA LEU A 257 23.88 -9.68 -6.96
C LEU A 257 23.51 -8.44 -6.16
N LEU A 258 23.08 -8.60 -4.89
CA LEU A 258 22.73 -7.47 -4.06
C LEU A 258 23.92 -6.54 -3.84
N ARG A 259 23.67 -5.24 -3.87
CA ARG A 259 24.61 -4.25 -3.42
C ARG A 259 24.93 -4.47 -1.93
N PRO A 260 26.21 -4.48 -1.51
CA PRO A 260 26.55 -4.55 -0.09
C PRO A 260 25.90 -3.40 0.70
N GLY A 261 25.20 -3.73 1.78
CA GLY A 261 24.50 -2.76 2.60
C GLY A 261 23.08 -2.45 2.13
N ALA A 262 22.55 -3.09 1.10
CA ALA A 262 21.17 -2.91 0.65
C ALA A 262 20.16 -3.20 1.77
N VAL A 263 18.99 -2.54 1.70
CA VAL A 263 17.81 -2.84 2.52
C VAL A 263 16.92 -3.82 1.79
N CYS A 264 16.60 -4.96 2.40
CA CYS A 264 15.78 -6.00 1.79
C CYS A 264 14.46 -6.15 2.52
N ILE A 265 13.34 -6.12 1.76
CA ILE A 265 11.97 -6.22 2.31
C ILE A 265 11.21 -7.33 1.57
N ASN A 266 10.64 -8.26 2.31
CA ASN A 266 9.76 -9.30 1.78
C ASN A 266 8.30 -8.99 2.09
N PHE A 267 7.46 -8.84 1.05
CA PHE A 267 6.01 -8.67 1.21
C PHE A 267 5.18 -9.87 0.75
N SER A 268 5.83 -10.94 0.26
CA SER A 268 5.16 -12.22 -0.01
C SER A 268 4.85 -12.96 1.29
N SER A 269 3.83 -13.84 1.26
CA SER A 269 3.63 -14.88 2.27
C SER A 269 4.83 -15.83 2.33
N GLU A 270 5.44 -16.07 1.18
CA GLU A 270 6.63 -16.92 1.04
C GLU A 270 7.93 -16.12 1.23
N LYS A 271 8.99 -16.81 1.64
CA LYS A 271 10.30 -16.18 1.82
C LYS A 271 11.02 -16.07 0.48
N ASN A 272 11.00 -14.89 -0.14
CA ASN A 272 11.74 -14.64 -1.38
C ASN A 272 13.25 -14.43 -1.18
N PHE A 273 13.72 -14.27 0.06
CA PHE A 273 15.13 -14.16 0.39
C PHE A 273 15.58 -15.38 1.17
N ASN A 274 16.71 -15.95 0.78
CA ASN A 274 17.39 -16.98 1.54
C ASN A 274 18.08 -16.38 2.79
N PRO A 275 18.45 -17.21 3.79
CA PRO A 275 19.09 -16.74 5.03
C PRO A 275 20.39 -15.97 4.83
N ASP A 276 21.13 -16.22 3.74
CA ASP A 276 22.36 -15.56 3.33
C ASP A 276 22.18 -14.07 2.97
N VAL A 277 20.94 -13.60 2.81
CA VAL A 277 20.64 -12.17 2.65
C VAL A 277 21.26 -11.33 3.77
N LYS A 278 21.40 -11.91 4.97
CA LYS A 278 22.00 -11.25 6.14
C LYS A 278 23.50 -10.99 6.01
N GLU A 279 24.17 -11.62 5.07
CA GLU A 279 25.59 -11.43 4.80
C GLU A 279 25.83 -10.19 3.91
N LYS A 280 24.83 -9.80 3.12
CA LYS A 280 24.90 -8.69 2.17
C LYS A 280 24.09 -7.47 2.60
N ALA A 281 22.89 -7.67 3.12
CA ALA A 281 21.99 -6.60 3.50
C ALA A 281 22.41 -5.94 4.83
N SER A 282 22.22 -4.64 4.95
CA SER A 282 22.32 -3.91 6.21
C SER A 282 21.06 -4.09 7.07
N ILE A 283 19.89 -4.15 6.41
CA ILE A 283 18.60 -4.32 7.05
C ILE A 283 17.79 -5.37 6.27
N TYR A 284 17.14 -6.26 7.01
CA TYR A 284 16.22 -7.24 6.43
C TYR A 284 14.86 -7.22 7.16
N VAL A 285 13.77 -7.06 6.39
CA VAL A 285 12.38 -7.13 6.86
C VAL A 285 11.75 -8.39 6.28
N PRO A 286 11.57 -9.47 7.06
CA PRO A 286 11.16 -10.78 6.54
C PRO A 286 9.67 -10.87 6.19
N ALA A 287 8.84 -10.00 6.72
CA ALA A 287 7.39 -9.97 6.47
C ALA A 287 6.79 -8.62 6.86
N ILE A 288 5.67 -8.25 6.23
CA ILE A 288 5.01 -6.95 6.43
C ILE A 288 3.55 -7.06 6.91
N GLY A 289 2.95 -8.23 6.96
CA GLY A 289 1.50 -8.44 7.15
C GLY A 289 0.91 -7.70 8.36
N LYS A 290 1.62 -7.64 9.50
CA LYS A 290 1.15 -6.89 10.67
C LYS A 290 1.03 -5.38 10.41
N VAL A 291 1.94 -4.82 9.61
CA VAL A 291 1.88 -3.39 9.22
C VAL A 291 0.72 -3.15 8.27
N THR A 292 0.45 -4.08 7.35
CA THR A 292 -0.67 -3.98 6.39
C THR A 292 -2.01 -3.86 7.12
N ILE A 293 -2.25 -4.67 8.17
CA ILE A 293 -3.48 -4.61 8.96
C ILE A 293 -3.60 -3.24 9.68
N VAL A 294 -2.52 -2.73 10.24
CA VAL A 294 -2.57 -1.41 10.92
C VAL A 294 -2.79 -0.28 9.90
N VAL A 295 -2.24 -0.39 8.70
CA VAL A 295 -2.52 0.54 7.60
C VAL A 295 -3.99 0.50 7.19
N LEU A 296 -4.61 -0.68 7.14
CA LEU A 296 -6.05 -0.82 6.88
C LEU A 296 -6.88 -0.05 7.93
N LEU A 297 -6.59 -0.22 9.21
CA LEU A 297 -7.25 0.52 10.28
C LEU A 297 -7.01 2.04 10.19
N ARG A 298 -5.81 2.43 9.79
CA ARG A 298 -5.48 3.83 9.53
C ARG A 298 -6.27 4.41 8.35
N ASN A 299 -6.47 3.64 7.29
CA ASN A 299 -7.31 4.04 6.16
C ASN A 299 -8.77 4.18 6.59
N LEU A 300 -9.30 3.24 7.38
CA LEU A 300 -10.65 3.33 7.94
C LEU A 300 -10.82 4.62 8.77
N LEU A 301 -9.89 4.90 9.68
CA LEU A 301 -9.90 6.13 10.45
C LEU A 301 -9.90 7.37 9.54
N ARG A 302 -9.06 7.38 8.51
CA ARG A 302 -8.97 8.47 7.53
C ARG A 302 -10.27 8.67 6.77
N ILE A 303 -10.95 7.60 6.36
CA ILE A 303 -12.26 7.69 5.70
C ILE A 303 -13.29 8.33 6.61
N VAL A 304 -13.32 7.95 7.88
CA VAL A 304 -14.25 8.52 8.86
C VAL A 304 -13.97 10.01 9.07
N GLN A 305 -12.70 10.41 9.19
CA GLN A 305 -12.28 11.81 9.30
C GLN A 305 -12.66 12.61 8.05
N ASN A 306 -12.36 12.09 6.85
CA ASN A 306 -12.70 12.74 5.58
C ASN A 306 -14.21 12.99 5.42
N ARG A 307 -15.08 12.10 5.95
CA ARG A 307 -16.55 12.29 5.95
C ARG A 307 -16.99 13.37 6.92
N ALA A 308 -16.41 13.42 8.10
CA ALA A 308 -16.73 14.46 9.10
C ALA A 308 -16.39 15.87 8.57
N ASP A 309 -15.25 16.02 7.90
CA ASP A 309 -14.84 17.29 7.27
C ASP A 309 -15.78 17.72 6.13
N THR A 310 -16.47 16.78 5.49
CA THR A 310 -17.43 17.08 4.42
C THR A 310 -18.78 17.54 4.98
N GLN A 311 -19.23 16.99 6.10
CA GLN A 311 -20.51 17.35 6.73
C GLN A 311 -20.49 18.76 7.36
N GLY A 312 -19.33 19.31 7.65
CA GLY A 312 -19.18 20.68 8.14
C GLY A 312 -19.13 21.78 7.06
N LYS A 313 -19.08 21.41 5.77
CA LYS A 313 -19.05 22.37 4.64
C LYS A 313 -20.44 22.58 4.04
N PRO A 314 -20.84 23.83 3.63
CA PRO A 314 -22.09 24.06 2.92
C PRO A 314 -22.17 23.26 1.61
N ALA A 315 -23.36 22.77 1.25
CA ALA A 315 -23.61 21.95 0.06
C ALA A 315 -23.04 22.55 -1.24
N ASP A 316 -23.06 23.89 -1.37
CA ASP A 316 -22.57 24.64 -2.54
C ASP A 316 -21.04 24.56 -2.74
N ALA A 317 -20.29 24.17 -1.70
CA ALA A 317 -18.83 24.01 -1.80
C ALA A 317 -18.44 22.62 -2.34
N VAL A 318 -19.31 21.63 -2.17
CA VAL A 318 -19.07 20.23 -2.59
C VAL A 318 -19.28 20.07 -4.10
N GLU A 319 -20.28 20.75 -4.69
CA GLU A 319 -20.55 20.70 -6.14
C GLU A 319 -19.45 21.38 -6.98
N LYS A 320 -18.82 22.45 -6.47
CA LYS A 320 -17.74 23.15 -7.18
C LYS A 320 -16.44 22.35 -7.25
N GLU A 321 -16.21 21.44 -6.31
CA GLU A 321 -15.03 20.55 -6.32
C GLU A 321 -15.14 19.46 -7.42
N GLY A 322 -16.35 18.97 -7.72
CA GLY A 322 -16.60 18.00 -8.79
C GLY A 322 -16.53 18.54 -10.21
N THR A 323 -16.73 19.84 -10.39
CA THR A 323 -16.76 20.50 -11.72
C THR A 323 -15.42 21.05 -12.18
N LEU A 324 -14.45 21.28 -11.28
CA LEU A 324 -13.12 21.79 -11.63
C LEU A 324 -12.17 20.70 -12.22
N GLU A 325 -12.50 19.43 -12.09
CA GLU A 325 -11.73 18.34 -12.72
C GLU A 325 -11.91 18.30 -14.26
N GLY A 326 -13.00 18.84 -14.81
CA GLY A 326 -13.27 18.89 -16.26
C GLY A 326 -12.56 20.04 -17.01
N GLN A 327 -12.08 21.06 -16.33
CA GLN A 327 -11.57 22.28 -16.98
C GLN A 327 -10.04 22.40 -17.03
N ARG A 328 -9.28 21.46 -16.45
CA ARG A 328 -7.81 21.45 -16.48
C ARG A 328 -7.19 20.37 -17.39
N ALA A 329 -8.00 19.74 -18.22
CA ALA A 329 -7.59 18.73 -19.21
C ALA A 329 -7.54 19.26 -20.67
N ASN A 330 -7.43 20.56 -20.85
CA ASN A 330 -7.14 21.19 -22.17
C ASN A 330 -5.82 21.96 -22.11
#